data_ee1a0369201fbd844a9aa2f945fe805a
#
_entry.id   ee1a0369201fbd844a9aa2f945fe805a
#
_cell.length_a   1.000
_cell.length_b   1.000
_cell.length_c   1.000
_cell.angle_alpha   90.00
_cell.angle_beta   90.00
_cell.angle_gamma   90.00
#
_symmetry.space_group_name_H-M   'P 1'
#
loop_
_entity.id
_entity.type
_entity.pdbx_description
1 polymer ?
#
loop_
_entity_poly.entity_id
_entity_poly.type
_entity_poly.pdbx_seq_one_letter_code
_entity_poly.pdbx_strand_id
1 'polypeptide(L)'
;MILRLSDSLSRGLLVIGSLLVALWVSFFGVRSGIAGLAADGKSINELRWAVRLESSNPEFWYRLGHYQQFNLEQPDVTAAVDSYQKAVALNPDYTEAWLDLGAAYELDGNIAAAQGAFLRAKKSYPASADVAWRYGNFLLREGTLPEAFAELRLALQSDPRRAGAVFSRVYRADPDIDAILNDLLPPIPSIYVDAIAEAVDSQQLAVAQTIWMRLIKLHPQLQMRQFDKFVGILMARRDYEAARRIWDQGTSAMDLPPLLQPRDSVLWDPSFESGLSNDSFAWFFHPLVEGVHTEIDTTEKLSGKQALRLTFDGKHNPGSDLACASGPVIPGTKYLFSGWVKTKDLAGDQGVRFHLKPIGNIQIPLESTRDIRGTTAWTSIEQDWTAGPGIRLVEVCVTREPSTDADIHISGDAWVDDVTLVPKAVERRRP
;
A
#
# COMPACT_ATOMS: atom_id res chain seq x y z
N MET A 1 -16.49 66.14 -8.38
CA MET A 1 -15.81 67.44 -8.19
C MET A 1 -14.94 67.68 -9.41
N ILE A 2 -15.36 68.61 -10.33
CA ILE A 2 -14.57 68.92 -11.56
C ILE A 2 -13.71 70.13 -11.24
N LEU A 3 -12.39 69.92 -11.08
CA LEU A 3 -11.42 71.02 -10.91
C LEU A 3 -11.24 71.73 -12.26
N ARG A 4 -11.84 72.97 -12.39
CA ARG A 4 -11.53 73.86 -13.51
C ARG A 4 -10.28 74.66 -13.22
N LEU A 5 -9.17 74.26 -13.89
CA LEU A 5 -7.90 74.99 -13.80
C LEU A 5 -7.89 76.13 -14.83
N SER A 6 -8.06 77.33 -14.35
CA SER A 6 -8.15 78.54 -15.19
C SER A 6 -6.77 79.13 -15.58
N ASP A 7 -5.72 78.90 -14.76
CA ASP A 7 -4.43 79.53 -14.97
C ASP A 7 -3.36 78.60 -15.54
N SER A 8 -2.50 79.12 -16.42
CA SER A 8 -1.43 78.36 -17.03
C SER A 8 -0.41 77.83 -15.99
N LEU A 9 -0.23 78.55 -14.90
CA LEU A 9 0.64 78.15 -13.79
C LEU A 9 0.14 76.93 -13.04
N SER A 10 -1.17 76.89 -12.76
CA SER A 10 -1.79 75.75 -12.07
C SER A 10 -1.81 74.46 -12.95
N ARG A 11 -1.99 74.60 -14.25
CA ARG A 11 -1.83 73.49 -15.24
C ARG A 11 -0.41 72.96 -15.30
N GLY A 12 0.59 73.88 -15.29
CA GLY A 12 2.02 73.51 -15.31
C GLY A 12 2.39 72.75 -14.03
N LEU A 13 1.95 73.23 -12.86
CA LEU A 13 2.20 72.54 -11.57
C LEU A 13 1.58 71.17 -11.50
N LEU A 14 0.38 70.99 -12.05
CA LEU A 14 -0.31 69.71 -12.09
C LEU A 14 0.38 68.69 -13.03
N VAL A 15 0.88 69.14 -14.19
CA VAL A 15 1.66 68.31 -15.13
C VAL A 15 3.00 67.92 -14.50
N ILE A 16 3.71 68.83 -13.86
CA ILE A 16 4.96 68.56 -13.19
C ILE A 16 4.74 67.60 -12.01
N GLY A 17 3.68 67.82 -11.19
CA GLY A 17 3.31 66.93 -10.11
C GLY A 17 3.00 65.49 -10.55
N SER A 18 2.21 65.38 -11.62
CA SER A 18 1.89 64.07 -12.19
C SER A 18 3.11 63.34 -12.83
N LEU A 19 4.01 64.07 -13.47
CA LEU A 19 5.27 63.53 -13.96
C LEU A 19 6.21 63.07 -12.81
N LEU A 20 6.30 63.81 -11.72
CA LEU A 20 7.07 63.42 -10.54
C LEU A 20 6.48 62.15 -9.89
N VAL A 21 5.14 62.06 -9.74
CA VAL A 21 4.48 60.86 -9.26
C VAL A 21 4.71 59.67 -10.21
N ALA A 22 4.57 59.86 -11.51
CA ALA A 22 4.82 58.79 -12.49
C ALA A 22 6.30 58.33 -12.46
N LEU A 23 7.28 59.23 -12.37
CA LEU A 23 8.70 58.91 -12.20
C LEU A 23 8.93 58.15 -10.89
N TRP A 24 8.33 58.59 -9.81
CA TRP A 24 8.44 57.95 -8.49
C TRP A 24 7.87 56.52 -8.54
N VAL A 25 6.64 56.30 -9.05
CA VAL A 25 6.03 54.98 -9.21
C VAL A 25 6.87 54.08 -10.12
N SER A 26 7.36 54.62 -11.24
CA SER A 26 8.21 53.88 -12.17
C SER A 26 9.54 53.45 -11.53
N PHE A 27 10.17 54.34 -10.77
CA PHE A 27 11.41 54.02 -10.03
C PHE A 27 11.24 52.89 -9.05
N PHE A 28 10.14 52.93 -8.23
CA PHE A 28 9.85 51.86 -7.30
C PHE A 28 9.47 50.55 -8.00
N GLY A 29 8.69 50.63 -9.09
CA GLY A 29 8.32 49.47 -9.87
C GLY A 29 9.54 48.77 -10.50
N VAL A 30 10.44 49.52 -11.09
CA VAL A 30 11.69 48.97 -11.67
C VAL A 30 12.61 48.38 -10.57
N ARG A 31 12.73 49.11 -9.44
CA ARG A 31 13.51 48.63 -8.28
C ARG A 31 12.99 47.33 -7.75
N SER A 32 11.65 47.19 -7.55
CA SER A 32 10.99 45.98 -7.07
C SER A 32 11.12 44.83 -8.07
N GLY A 33 10.98 45.14 -9.37
CA GLY A 33 11.19 44.13 -10.43
C GLY A 33 12.64 43.59 -10.45
N ILE A 34 13.64 44.47 -10.31
CA ILE A 34 15.04 44.03 -10.22
C ILE A 34 15.29 43.22 -8.94
N ALA A 35 14.72 43.65 -7.81
CA ALA A 35 14.80 42.88 -6.54
C ALA A 35 14.18 41.50 -6.65
N GLY A 36 13.03 41.37 -7.33
CA GLY A 36 12.37 40.09 -7.59
C GLY A 36 13.23 39.15 -8.45
N LEU A 37 13.79 39.67 -9.55
CA LEU A 37 14.74 38.92 -10.40
C LEU A 37 15.96 38.45 -9.63
N ALA A 38 16.51 39.30 -8.76
CA ALA A 38 17.64 38.92 -7.92
C ALA A 38 17.27 37.91 -6.86
N ALA A 39 16.04 37.95 -6.34
CA ALA A 39 15.52 36.94 -5.36
C ALA A 39 15.28 35.57 -5.99
N ASP A 40 15.08 35.47 -7.29
CA ASP A 40 15.00 34.21 -8.05
C ASP A 40 16.40 33.68 -8.45
N GLY A 41 17.44 34.41 -8.12
CA GLY A 41 18.83 34.04 -8.39
C GLY A 41 19.29 32.82 -7.59
N LYS A 42 20.32 32.14 -8.08
CA LYS A 42 20.86 30.90 -7.51
C LYS A 42 22.09 31.12 -6.63
N SER A 43 22.48 32.37 -6.38
CA SER A 43 23.66 32.71 -5.58
C SER A 43 23.33 33.56 -4.37
N ILE A 44 24.11 33.38 -3.29
CA ILE A 44 23.97 34.17 -2.08
C ILE A 44 24.13 35.69 -2.34
N ASN A 45 24.94 36.08 -3.31
CA ASN A 45 25.17 37.48 -3.64
C ASN A 45 23.92 38.12 -4.26
N GLU A 46 23.21 37.40 -5.11
CA GLU A 46 21.95 37.85 -5.73
C GLU A 46 20.87 38.01 -4.64
N LEU A 47 20.72 37.03 -3.75
CA LEU A 47 19.77 37.10 -2.63
C LEU A 47 20.09 38.23 -1.67
N ARG A 48 21.36 38.45 -1.33
CA ARG A 48 21.78 39.61 -0.52
C ARG A 48 21.51 40.93 -1.25
N TRP A 49 21.62 40.95 -2.57
CA TRP A 49 21.30 42.16 -3.35
C TRP A 49 19.80 42.43 -3.37
N ALA A 50 18.97 41.41 -3.56
CA ALA A 50 17.52 41.52 -3.45
C ALA A 50 17.08 42.13 -2.12
N VAL A 51 17.61 41.62 -1.01
CA VAL A 51 17.31 42.14 0.34
C VAL A 51 17.80 43.62 0.51
N ARG A 52 18.95 44.00 -0.10
CA ARG A 52 19.40 45.39 -0.06
C ARG A 52 18.51 46.32 -0.86
N LEU A 53 17.97 45.85 -1.98
CA LEU A 53 17.05 46.61 -2.81
C LEU A 53 15.69 46.78 -2.12
N GLU A 54 15.19 45.75 -1.46
CA GLU A 54 13.85 45.78 -0.84
C GLU A 54 13.87 45.06 0.51
N SER A 55 14.45 45.72 1.51
CA SER A 55 14.61 45.16 2.87
C SER A 55 13.34 44.99 3.65
N SER A 56 12.22 45.55 3.20
CA SER A 56 10.89 45.41 3.79
C SER A 56 10.10 44.23 3.29
N ASN A 57 10.64 43.47 2.34
CA ASN A 57 9.99 42.29 1.79
C ASN A 57 10.37 41.03 2.60
N PRO A 58 9.42 40.43 3.32
CA PRO A 58 9.69 39.25 4.15
C PRO A 58 10.12 38.03 3.33
N GLU A 59 9.63 37.88 2.10
CA GLU A 59 9.95 36.78 1.20
C GLU A 59 11.43 36.76 0.85
N PHE A 60 12.07 37.91 0.62
CA PHE A 60 13.48 37.96 0.26
C PHE A 60 14.41 37.58 1.43
N TRP A 61 14.01 37.96 2.66
CA TRP A 61 14.69 37.49 3.86
C TRP A 61 14.50 35.99 4.08
N TYR A 62 13.31 35.47 3.83
CA TYR A 62 13.05 34.04 3.92
C TYR A 62 13.91 33.26 2.93
N ARG A 63 13.93 33.64 1.65
CA ARG A 63 14.76 33.00 0.62
C ARG A 63 16.25 33.05 0.93
N LEU A 64 16.73 34.18 1.46
CA LEU A 64 18.12 34.28 1.92
C LEU A 64 18.42 33.30 3.05
N GLY A 65 17.56 33.23 4.05
CA GLY A 65 17.67 32.29 5.18
C GLY A 65 17.64 30.84 4.71
N HIS A 66 16.72 30.51 3.81
CA HIS A 66 16.60 29.17 3.23
C HIS A 66 17.87 28.77 2.45
N TYR A 67 18.42 29.69 1.65
CA TYR A 67 19.68 29.44 0.97
C TYR A 67 20.83 29.22 1.96
N GLN A 68 20.95 30.04 2.98
CA GLN A 68 21.99 29.94 4.01
C GLN A 68 21.90 28.62 4.80
N GLN A 69 20.69 28.13 5.08
CA GLN A 69 20.49 26.88 5.82
C GLN A 69 20.79 25.64 4.97
N PHE A 70 20.37 25.64 3.70
CA PHE A 70 20.36 24.44 2.86
C PHE A 70 21.44 24.44 1.76
N ASN A 71 22.36 25.40 1.76
CA ASN A 71 23.48 25.38 0.83
C ASN A 71 24.39 24.19 1.14
N LEU A 72 24.53 23.29 0.13
CA LEU A 72 25.31 22.06 0.27
C LEU A 72 26.82 22.29 0.44
N GLU A 73 27.35 23.42 -0.07
CA GLU A 73 28.79 23.70 -0.01
C GLU A 73 29.20 24.38 1.30
N GLN A 74 28.43 25.34 1.75
CA GLN A 74 28.71 26.12 2.95
C GLN A 74 27.42 26.53 3.67
N PRO A 75 26.79 25.62 4.45
CA PRO A 75 25.64 25.95 5.25
C PRO A 75 26.05 26.93 6.37
N ASP A 76 25.25 27.98 6.58
CA ASP A 76 25.45 28.96 7.64
C ASP A 76 24.13 29.10 8.44
N VAL A 77 23.97 28.23 9.44
CA VAL A 77 22.75 28.14 10.24
C VAL A 77 22.52 29.43 11.04
N THR A 78 23.57 30.02 11.59
CA THR A 78 23.44 31.26 12.38
C THR A 78 22.98 32.43 11.51
N ALA A 79 23.54 32.58 10.31
CA ALA A 79 23.08 33.61 9.38
C ALA A 79 21.64 33.32 8.87
N ALA A 80 21.27 32.05 8.74
CA ALA A 80 19.90 31.65 8.39
C ALA A 80 18.90 32.07 9.48
N VAL A 81 19.22 31.84 10.75
CA VAL A 81 18.40 32.28 11.90
C VAL A 81 18.17 33.78 11.82
N ASP A 82 19.22 34.60 11.64
CA ASP A 82 19.10 36.05 11.52
C ASP A 82 18.18 36.47 10.37
N SER A 83 18.27 35.81 9.25
CA SER A 83 17.47 36.10 8.06
C SER A 83 16.00 35.72 8.29
N TYR A 84 15.72 34.53 8.84
CA TYR A 84 14.36 34.11 9.17
C TYR A 84 13.72 34.99 10.25
N GLN A 85 14.47 35.40 11.27
CA GLN A 85 13.99 36.35 12.27
C GLN A 85 13.48 37.66 11.65
N LYS A 86 14.20 38.19 10.66
CA LYS A 86 13.79 39.36 9.89
C LYS A 86 12.53 39.09 9.06
N ALA A 87 12.45 37.94 8.41
CA ALA A 87 11.25 37.55 7.67
C ALA A 87 10.02 37.52 8.53
N VAL A 88 10.05 36.84 9.70
CA VAL A 88 8.92 36.74 10.61
C VAL A 88 8.63 38.03 11.37
N ALA A 89 9.61 38.92 11.57
CA ALA A 89 9.40 40.24 12.11
C ALA A 89 8.62 41.16 11.14
N LEU A 90 8.86 41.01 9.84
CA LEU A 90 8.17 41.74 8.78
C LEU A 90 6.78 41.16 8.48
N ASN A 91 6.63 39.83 8.56
CA ASN A 91 5.36 39.16 8.42
C ASN A 91 5.19 38.13 9.56
N PRO A 92 4.53 38.46 10.66
CA PRO A 92 4.31 37.55 11.79
C PRO A 92 3.45 36.33 11.50
N ASP A 93 2.70 36.32 10.38
CA ASP A 93 1.85 35.21 9.95
C ASP A 93 2.51 34.35 8.87
N TYR A 94 3.81 34.53 8.62
CA TYR A 94 4.58 33.76 7.64
C TYR A 94 4.92 32.38 8.19
N THR A 95 4.00 31.43 8.04
CA THR A 95 4.05 30.08 8.60
C THR A 95 5.33 29.33 8.22
N GLU A 96 5.71 29.35 6.92
CA GLU A 96 6.89 28.65 6.42
C GLU A 96 8.18 29.19 7.04
N ALA A 97 8.26 30.52 7.20
CA ALA A 97 9.41 31.15 7.82
C ALA A 97 9.52 30.78 9.32
N TRP A 98 8.40 30.66 10.04
CA TRP A 98 8.40 30.17 11.41
C TRP A 98 8.83 28.71 11.51
N LEU A 99 8.39 27.84 10.58
CA LEU A 99 8.78 26.43 10.54
C LEU A 99 10.28 26.25 10.28
N ASP A 100 10.83 27.02 9.34
CA ASP A 100 12.26 26.94 8.99
C ASP A 100 13.12 27.60 10.07
N LEU A 101 12.64 28.68 10.70
CA LEU A 101 13.28 29.26 11.88
C LEU A 101 13.34 28.27 13.04
N GLY A 102 12.26 27.53 13.28
CA GLY A 102 12.23 26.47 14.28
C GLY A 102 13.28 25.39 14.01
N ALA A 103 13.35 24.91 12.77
CA ALA A 103 14.35 23.94 12.37
C ALA A 103 15.79 24.50 12.44
N ALA A 104 16.00 25.76 12.08
CA ALA A 104 17.30 26.41 12.20
C ALA A 104 17.76 26.56 13.66
N TYR A 105 16.85 26.97 14.57
CA TYR A 105 17.14 27.01 16.01
C TYR A 105 17.46 25.62 16.59
N GLU A 106 16.75 24.58 16.15
CA GLU A 106 17.05 23.20 16.56
C GLU A 106 18.47 22.79 16.15
N LEU A 107 18.88 23.09 14.90
CA LEU A 107 20.23 22.84 14.41
C LEU A 107 21.29 23.66 15.14
N ASP A 108 20.95 24.85 15.57
CA ASP A 108 21.82 25.74 16.37
C ASP A 108 21.87 25.33 17.87
N GLY A 109 21.09 24.31 18.26
CA GLY A 109 21.00 23.79 19.64
C GLY A 109 20.13 24.64 20.57
N ASN A 110 19.41 25.63 20.06
CA ASN A 110 18.52 26.48 20.86
C ASN A 110 17.10 25.90 20.88
N ILE A 111 16.91 24.82 21.64
CA ILE A 111 15.67 24.05 21.71
C ILE A 111 14.47 24.89 22.17
N ALA A 112 14.66 25.78 23.14
CA ALA A 112 13.59 26.63 23.66
C ALA A 112 13.08 27.62 22.58
N ALA A 113 13.99 28.22 21.81
CA ALA A 113 13.63 29.11 20.71
C ALA A 113 12.98 28.30 19.55
N ALA A 114 13.45 27.09 19.26
CA ALA A 114 12.86 26.19 18.27
C ALA A 114 11.39 25.89 18.62
N GLN A 115 11.12 25.48 19.85
CA GLN A 115 9.75 25.23 20.33
C GLN A 115 8.87 26.48 20.18
N GLY A 116 9.39 27.64 20.57
CA GLY A 116 8.68 28.91 20.40
C GLY A 116 8.32 29.21 18.96
N ALA A 117 9.23 28.96 18.02
CA ALA A 117 8.99 29.17 16.60
C ALA A 117 7.95 28.19 16.04
N PHE A 118 8.01 26.90 16.37
CA PHE A 118 6.99 25.92 15.96
C PHE A 118 5.61 26.26 16.53
N LEU A 119 5.51 26.73 17.78
CA LEU A 119 4.24 27.19 18.35
C LEU A 119 3.69 28.42 17.64
N ARG A 120 4.54 29.32 17.14
CA ARG A 120 4.13 30.46 16.31
C ARG A 120 3.61 29.98 14.95
N ALA A 121 4.30 29.03 14.28
CA ALA A 121 3.81 28.42 13.06
C ALA A 121 2.43 27.78 13.26
N LYS A 122 2.25 27.03 14.36
CA LYS A 122 0.96 26.42 14.70
C LYS A 122 -0.14 27.46 14.93
N LYS A 123 0.20 28.60 15.53
CA LYS A 123 -0.76 29.69 15.75
C LYS A 123 -1.17 30.36 14.44
N SER A 124 -0.23 30.55 13.50
CA SER A 124 -0.52 31.17 12.18
C SER A 124 -1.33 30.27 11.28
N TYR A 125 -1.11 28.93 11.33
CA TYR A 125 -1.90 27.97 10.53
C TYR A 125 -2.18 26.67 11.31
N PRO A 126 -3.19 26.65 12.21
CA PRO A 126 -3.47 25.52 13.10
C PRO A 126 -3.90 24.24 12.40
N ALA A 127 -4.52 24.33 11.21
CA ALA A 127 -5.03 23.17 10.44
C ALA A 127 -4.02 22.59 9.46
N SER A 128 -2.80 23.12 9.38
CA SER A 128 -1.80 22.66 8.44
C SER A 128 -1.22 21.31 8.83
N ALA A 129 -1.36 20.31 7.94
CA ALA A 129 -0.70 19.02 8.10
C ALA A 129 0.82 19.13 8.16
N ASP A 130 1.42 20.10 7.46
CA ASP A 130 2.86 20.32 7.46
C ASP A 130 3.36 20.90 8.77
N VAL A 131 2.64 21.86 9.32
CA VAL A 131 2.95 22.40 10.66
C VAL A 131 2.90 21.30 11.71
N ALA A 132 1.80 20.54 11.75
CA ALA A 132 1.62 19.43 12.68
C ALA A 132 2.70 18.35 12.50
N TRP A 133 3.05 18.01 11.26
CA TRP A 133 4.11 17.07 10.95
C TRP A 133 5.49 17.55 11.43
N ARG A 134 5.87 18.78 11.10
CA ARG A 134 7.20 19.31 11.44
C ARG A 134 7.35 19.52 12.93
N TYR A 135 6.32 20.07 13.59
CA TYR A 135 6.32 20.25 15.04
C TYR A 135 6.27 18.91 15.78
N GLY A 136 5.43 17.97 15.36
CA GLY A 136 5.39 16.63 15.93
C GLY A 136 6.73 15.88 15.82
N ASN A 137 7.43 16.00 14.68
CA ASN A 137 8.77 15.42 14.55
C ASN A 137 9.82 16.08 15.44
N PHE A 138 9.74 17.41 15.66
CA PHE A 138 10.57 18.09 16.64
C PHE A 138 10.33 17.54 18.04
N LEU A 139 9.08 17.47 18.49
CA LEU A 139 8.70 16.93 19.79
C LEU A 139 9.13 15.46 19.97
N LEU A 140 9.07 14.67 18.89
CA LEU A 140 9.52 13.28 18.90
C LEU A 140 11.03 13.19 19.16
N ARG A 141 11.84 14.06 18.56
CA ARG A 141 13.30 14.12 18.80
C ARG A 141 13.64 14.58 20.21
N GLU A 142 12.82 15.49 20.78
CA GLU A 142 12.97 15.94 22.16
C GLU A 142 12.45 14.93 23.20
N GLY A 143 11.86 13.80 22.76
CA GLY A 143 11.36 12.75 23.65
C GLY A 143 10.05 13.08 24.35
N THR A 144 9.34 14.12 23.94
CA THR A 144 8.02 14.48 24.47
C THR A 144 6.93 13.73 23.70
N LEU A 145 6.81 12.42 23.96
CA LEU A 145 6.00 11.49 23.18
C LEU A 145 4.50 11.83 23.15
N PRO A 146 3.83 12.15 24.27
CA PRO A 146 2.40 12.44 24.25
C PRO A 146 2.05 13.63 23.35
N GLU A 147 2.83 14.72 23.44
CA GLU A 147 2.65 15.91 22.63
C GLU A 147 3.00 15.63 21.16
N ALA A 148 4.06 14.84 20.90
CA ALA A 148 4.43 14.43 19.57
C ALA A 148 3.32 13.62 18.91
N PHE A 149 2.72 12.67 19.62
CA PHE A 149 1.60 11.85 19.14
C PHE A 149 0.38 12.71 18.81
N ALA A 150 0.05 13.68 19.66
CA ALA A 150 -1.06 14.59 19.41
C ALA A 150 -0.87 15.39 18.10
N GLU A 151 0.33 15.95 17.87
CA GLU A 151 0.64 16.69 16.64
C GLU A 151 0.69 15.77 15.41
N LEU A 152 1.36 14.63 15.51
CA LEU A 152 1.45 13.67 14.39
C LEU A 152 0.08 13.07 14.04
N ARG A 153 -0.80 12.87 15.03
CA ARG A 153 -2.21 12.47 14.80
C ARG A 153 -2.97 13.52 13.99
N LEU A 154 -2.79 14.83 14.30
CA LEU A 154 -3.37 15.92 13.50
C LEU A 154 -2.83 15.92 12.07
N ALA A 155 -1.53 15.70 11.91
CA ALA A 155 -0.91 15.57 10.58
C ALA A 155 -1.54 14.43 9.77
N LEU A 156 -1.78 13.26 10.39
CA LEU A 156 -2.42 12.10 9.77
C LEU A 156 -3.89 12.34 9.44
N GLN A 157 -4.64 13.05 10.28
CA GLN A 157 -6.03 13.41 10.01
C GLN A 157 -6.15 14.34 8.80
N SER A 158 -5.19 15.24 8.63
CA SER A 158 -5.16 16.23 7.54
C SER A 158 -4.53 15.69 6.26
N ASP A 159 -3.53 14.81 6.36
CA ASP A 159 -2.87 14.14 5.23
C ASP A 159 -2.56 12.66 5.57
N PRO A 160 -3.51 11.75 5.33
CA PRO A 160 -3.34 10.32 5.59
C PRO A 160 -2.16 9.67 4.88
N ARG A 161 -1.71 10.21 3.73
CA ARG A 161 -0.57 9.67 2.95
C ARG A 161 0.76 9.70 3.70
N ARG A 162 0.83 10.41 4.82
CA ARG A 162 2.01 10.45 5.71
C ARG A 162 2.11 9.23 6.63
N ALA A 163 1.13 8.32 6.62
CA ALA A 163 0.99 7.25 7.61
C ALA A 163 2.22 6.34 7.69
N GLY A 164 2.75 5.85 6.57
CA GLY A 164 3.97 5.04 6.56
C GLY A 164 5.17 5.77 7.17
N ALA A 165 5.39 7.04 6.78
CA ALA A 165 6.49 7.85 7.30
C ALA A 165 6.34 8.17 8.79
N VAL A 166 5.11 8.48 9.26
CA VAL A 166 4.82 8.69 10.68
C VAL A 166 5.10 7.41 11.46
N PHE A 167 4.52 6.30 11.01
CA PHE A 167 4.69 5.00 11.68
C PHE A 167 6.16 4.62 11.79
N SER A 168 6.92 4.67 10.69
CA SER A 168 8.34 4.31 10.67
C SER A 168 9.18 5.13 11.65
N ARG A 169 8.93 6.45 11.73
CA ARG A 169 9.67 7.34 12.62
C ARG A 169 9.32 7.11 14.09
N VAL A 170 8.03 7.00 14.38
CA VAL A 170 7.56 6.82 15.77
C VAL A 170 7.97 5.44 16.28
N TYR A 171 7.72 4.38 15.52
CA TYR A 171 8.08 3.02 15.93
C TYR A 171 9.59 2.83 16.16
N ARG A 172 10.42 3.61 15.45
CA ARG A 172 11.88 3.61 15.68
C ARG A 172 12.27 4.36 16.96
N ALA A 173 11.54 5.40 17.31
CA ALA A 173 11.78 6.19 18.51
C ALA A 173 11.22 5.51 19.77
N ASP A 174 10.02 4.93 19.65
CA ASP A 174 9.32 4.20 20.70
C ASP A 174 8.55 3.02 20.09
N PRO A 175 9.00 1.77 20.31
CA PRO A 175 8.38 0.58 19.75
C PRO A 175 7.12 0.11 20.50
N ASP A 176 6.50 0.95 21.33
CA ASP A 176 5.22 0.64 21.99
C ASP A 176 4.08 0.67 20.98
N ILE A 177 3.75 -0.50 20.44
CA ILE A 177 2.69 -0.63 19.43
C ILE A 177 1.31 -0.30 20.00
N ASP A 178 1.06 -0.55 21.28
CA ASP A 178 -0.23 -0.26 21.90
C ASP A 178 -0.44 1.25 22.04
N ALA A 179 0.57 2.01 22.46
CA ALA A 179 0.54 3.46 22.46
C ALA A 179 0.34 4.03 21.05
N ILE A 180 1.06 3.51 20.06
CA ILE A 180 0.92 3.91 18.65
C ILE A 180 -0.52 3.70 18.17
N LEU A 181 -1.12 2.53 18.41
CA LEU A 181 -2.46 2.20 17.96
C LEU A 181 -3.57 3.01 18.67
N ASN A 182 -3.38 3.37 19.94
CA ASN A 182 -4.40 4.04 20.72
C ASN A 182 -4.30 5.56 20.65
N ASP A 183 -3.07 6.11 20.72
CA ASP A 183 -2.85 7.54 20.90
C ASP A 183 -2.44 8.24 19.60
N LEU A 184 -1.70 7.55 18.71
CA LEU A 184 -1.19 8.14 17.48
C LEU A 184 -2.11 7.92 16.28
N LEU A 185 -2.48 6.66 15.95
CA LEU A 185 -3.20 6.37 14.71
C LEU A 185 -4.69 6.71 14.83
N PRO A 186 -5.23 7.63 14.02
CA PRO A 186 -6.67 7.87 13.96
C PRO A 186 -7.37 6.66 13.30
N PRO A 187 -8.67 6.40 13.60
CA PRO A 187 -9.40 5.23 13.10
C PRO A 187 -9.81 5.40 11.62
N ILE A 188 -8.84 5.59 10.76
CA ILE A 188 -8.99 5.75 9.31
C ILE A 188 -8.32 4.56 8.63
N PRO A 189 -9.06 3.67 7.93
CA PRO A 189 -8.52 2.43 7.38
C PRO A 189 -7.27 2.59 6.51
N SER A 190 -7.20 3.60 5.64
CA SER A 190 -6.03 3.83 4.78
C SER A 190 -4.73 4.05 5.56
N ILE A 191 -4.81 4.69 6.73
CA ILE A 191 -3.65 4.92 7.61
C ILE A 191 -3.09 3.59 8.13
N TYR A 192 -3.98 2.66 8.52
CA TYR A 192 -3.56 1.33 8.98
C TYR A 192 -2.98 0.50 7.84
N VAL A 193 -3.55 0.59 6.63
CA VAL A 193 -3.01 -0.08 5.43
C VAL A 193 -1.58 0.38 5.16
N ASP A 194 -1.32 1.69 5.16
CA ASP A 194 0.02 2.23 4.91
C ASP A 194 1.00 1.88 6.06
N ALA A 195 0.53 1.88 7.31
CA ALA A 195 1.35 1.45 8.46
C ALA A 195 1.70 -0.05 8.39
N ILE A 196 0.76 -0.91 7.95
CA ILE A 196 1.00 -2.34 7.71
C ILE A 196 2.03 -2.51 6.59
N ALA A 197 1.87 -1.79 5.47
CA ALA A 197 2.82 -1.87 4.36
C ALA A 197 4.24 -1.52 4.81
N GLU A 198 4.43 -0.44 5.58
CA GLU A 198 5.72 -0.06 6.15
C GLU A 198 6.29 -1.12 7.10
N ALA A 199 5.45 -1.67 8.00
CA ALA A 199 5.88 -2.73 8.92
C ALA A 199 6.28 -4.01 8.17
N VAL A 200 5.56 -4.38 7.11
CA VAL A 200 5.87 -5.51 6.23
C VAL A 200 7.19 -5.28 5.49
N ASP A 201 7.38 -4.10 4.91
CA ASP A 201 8.62 -3.74 4.19
C ASP A 201 9.84 -3.71 5.12
N SER A 202 9.64 -3.28 6.35
CA SER A 202 10.64 -3.32 7.43
C SER A 202 10.80 -4.70 8.08
N GLN A 203 10.15 -5.76 7.58
CA GLN A 203 10.19 -7.14 8.11
C GLN A 203 9.69 -7.30 9.56
N GLN A 204 8.87 -6.37 10.03
CA GLN A 204 8.28 -6.37 11.38
C GLN A 204 6.91 -7.08 11.36
N LEU A 205 6.90 -8.36 10.97
CA LEU A 205 5.67 -9.09 10.66
C LEU A 205 4.72 -9.24 11.85
N ALA A 206 5.24 -9.40 13.07
CA ALA A 206 4.40 -9.48 14.28
C ALA A 206 3.66 -8.16 14.54
N VAL A 207 4.34 -7.04 14.30
CA VAL A 207 3.75 -5.69 14.41
C VAL A 207 2.71 -5.49 13.33
N ALA A 208 3.00 -5.89 12.09
CA ALA A 208 2.04 -5.84 10.98
C ALA A 208 0.77 -6.65 11.30
N GLN A 209 0.90 -7.84 11.90
CA GLN A 209 -0.25 -8.65 12.35
C GLN A 209 -1.07 -7.93 13.43
N THR A 210 -0.41 -7.27 14.38
CA THR A 210 -1.09 -6.50 15.44
C THR A 210 -1.88 -5.32 14.85
N ILE A 211 -1.27 -4.58 13.92
CA ILE A 211 -1.94 -3.47 13.22
C ILE A 211 -3.11 -4.01 12.38
N TRP A 212 -2.93 -5.14 11.69
CA TRP A 212 -3.97 -5.80 10.90
C TRP A 212 -5.21 -6.14 11.74
N MET A 213 -5.01 -6.71 12.95
CA MET A 213 -6.11 -7.01 13.85
C MET A 213 -6.90 -5.76 14.27
N ARG A 214 -6.26 -4.61 14.33
CA ARG A 214 -6.94 -3.33 14.59
C ARG A 214 -7.67 -2.81 13.34
N LEU A 215 -7.06 -2.93 12.16
CA LEU A 215 -7.65 -2.55 10.88
C LEU A 215 -8.99 -3.27 10.64
N ILE A 216 -9.04 -4.59 10.80
CA ILE A 216 -10.25 -5.39 10.53
C ILE A 216 -11.42 -4.98 11.44
N LYS A 217 -11.16 -4.53 12.67
CA LYS A 217 -12.20 -3.99 13.57
C LYS A 217 -12.83 -2.69 13.07
N LEU A 218 -12.21 -2.00 12.13
CA LEU A 218 -12.77 -0.79 11.50
C LEU A 218 -13.70 -1.10 10.33
N HIS A 219 -13.93 -2.39 10.01
CA HIS A 219 -14.75 -2.86 8.88
C HIS A 219 -14.34 -2.18 7.56
N PRO A 220 -13.06 -2.28 7.15
CA PRO A 220 -12.55 -1.61 5.96
C PRO A 220 -13.15 -2.21 4.68
N GLN A 221 -13.20 -1.41 3.62
CA GLN A 221 -13.30 -1.91 2.24
C GLN A 221 -11.89 -2.07 1.69
N LEU A 222 -11.47 -3.30 1.42
CA LEU A 222 -10.09 -3.59 0.99
C LEU A 222 -10.03 -3.96 -0.49
N GLN A 223 -8.81 -3.86 -1.04
CA GLN A 223 -8.44 -4.36 -2.36
C GLN A 223 -7.28 -5.35 -2.20
N MET A 224 -7.19 -6.36 -3.07
CA MET A 224 -6.18 -7.42 -3.02
C MET A 224 -4.76 -6.87 -2.84
N ARG A 225 -4.37 -5.88 -3.63
CA ARG A 225 -3.04 -5.25 -3.58
C ARG A 225 -2.63 -4.68 -2.21
N GLN A 226 -3.60 -4.47 -1.28
CA GLN A 226 -3.34 -3.90 0.04
C GLN A 226 -2.89 -4.94 1.06
N PHE A 227 -3.07 -6.24 0.79
CA PHE A 227 -2.70 -7.30 1.72
C PHE A 227 -2.03 -8.52 1.09
N ASP A 228 -2.12 -8.77 -0.22
CA ASP A 228 -1.53 -9.96 -0.86
C ASP A 228 -0.02 -10.06 -0.66
N LYS A 229 0.72 -8.95 -0.75
CA LYS A 229 2.14 -8.92 -0.43
C LYS A 229 2.44 -9.41 0.99
N PHE A 230 1.61 -9.02 1.97
CA PHE A 230 1.76 -9.45 3.36
C PHE A 230 1.51 -10.96 3.49
N VAL A 231 0.44 -11.47 2.85
CA VAL A 231 0.14 -12.90 2.79
C VAL A 231 1.31 -13.67 2.16
N GLY A 232 1.82 -13.23 1.01
CA GLY A 232 2.95 -13.86 0.32
C GLY A 232 4.22 -13.93 1.17
N ILE A 233 4.54 -12.88 1.93
CA ILE A 233 5.70 -12.88 2.84
C ILE A 233 5.49 -13.87 4.00
N LEU A 234 4.29 -13.95 4.57
CA LEU A 234 3.98 -14.93 5.61
C LEU A 234 4.08 -16.37 5.10
N MET A 235 3.59 -16.63 3.87
CA MET A 235 3.76 -17.92 3.19
C MET A 235 5.25 -18.27 3.01
N ALA A 236 6.06 -17.34 2.54
CA ALA A 236 7.51 -17.52 2.39
C ALA A 236 8.20 -17.81 3.72
N ARG A 237 7.71 -17.26 4.82
CA ARG A 237 8.16 -17.53 6.19
C ARG A 237 7.56 -18.81 6.79
N ARG A 238 6.71 -19.53 6.03
CA ARG A 238 5.99 -20.75 6.46
C ARG A 238 5.04 -20.52 7.64
N ASP A 239 4.58 -19.29 7.84
CA ASP A 239 3.49 -18.96 8.77
C ASP A 239 2.13 -19.04 8.02
N TYR A 240 1.79 -20.25 7.60
CA TYR A 240 0.63 -20.50 6.75
C TYR A 240 -0.70 -20.20 7.46
N GLU A 241 -0.75 -20.36 8.77
CA GLU A 241 -1.96 -20.05 9.57
C GLU A 241 -2.23 -18.54 9.60
N ALA A 242 -1.19 -17.74 9.85
CA ALA A 242 -1.33 -16.28 9.79
C ALA A 242 -1.63 -15.81 8.38
N ALA A 243 -0.95 -16.36 7.37
CA ALA A 243 -1.19 -16.06 5.97
C ALA A 243 -2.65 -16.31 5.59
N ARG A 244 -3.20 -17.49 5.93
CA ARG A 244 -4.58 -17.85 5.62
C ARG A 244 -5.59 -16.98 6.39
N ARG A 245 -5.35 -16.70 7.65
CA ARG A 245 -6.22 -15.82 8.43
C ARG A 245 -6.29 -14.41 7.83
N ILE A 246 -5.15 -13.84 7.42
CA ILE A 246 -5.12 -12.52 6.78
C ILE A 246 -5.81 -12.56 5.42
N TRP A 247 -5.60 -13.63 4.64
CA TRP A 247 -6.28 -13.85 3.37
C TRP A 247 -7.80 -13.88 3.53
N ASP A 248 -8.32 -14.73 4.43
CA ASP A 248 -9.75 -14.88 4.66
C ASP A 248 -10.41 -13.59 5.16
N GLN A 249 -9.73 -12.85 6.07
CA GLN A 249 -10.21 -11.56 6.56
C GLN A 249 -10.14 -10.48 5.50
N GLY A 250 -9.07 -10.46 4.72
CA GLY A 250 -8.87 -9.49 3.63
C GLY A 250 -9.88 -9.67 2.51
N THR A 251 -10.07 -10.90 2.04
CA THR A 251 -11.06 -11.22 1.00
C THR A 251 -12.49 -11.02 1.48
N SER A 252 -12.79 -11.31 2.76
CA SER A 252 -14.09 -10.99 3.36
C SER A 252 -14.38 -9.49 3.47
N ALA A 253 -13.33 -8.65 3.45
CA ALA A 253 -13.45 -7.19 3.45
C ALA A 253 -13.46 -6.59 2.02
N MET A 254 -13.38 -7.42 0.99
CA MET A 254 -13.54 -7.02 -0.42
C MET A 254 -15.01 -7.16 -0.84
N ASP A 255 -15.38 -6.46 -1.89
CA ASP A 255 -16.69 -6.61 -2.56
C ASP A 255 -16.63 -7.78 -3.56
N LEU A 256 -16.59 -8.99 -3.02
CA LEU A 256 -16.56 -10.22 -3.81
C LEU A 256 -17.93 -10.92 -3.83
N PRO A 257 -18.24 -11.70 -4.90
CA PRO A 257 -19.37 -12.58 -4.91
C PRO A 257 -19.34 -13.56 -3.71
N PRO A 258 -20.48 -13.97 -3.18
CA PRO A 258 -20.51 -15.02 -2.15
C PRO A 258 -19.88 -16.31 -2.65
N LEU A 259 -18.87 -16.81 -1.96
CA LEU A 259 -18.23 -18.07 -2.28
C LEU A 259 -19.09 -19.27 -1.79
N LEU A 260 -19.25 -20.24 -2.67
CA LEU A 260 -19.89 -21.52 -2.34
C LEU A 260 -18.83 -22.48 -1.82
N GLN A 261 -18.52 -22.43 -0.54
CA GLN A 261 -17.51 -23.31 0.04
C GLN A 261 -17.99 -23.93 1.35
N PRO A 262 -17.67 -25.21 1.62
CA PRO A 262 -17.82 -25.78 2.95
C PRO A 262 -16.99 -24.97 3.95
N ARG A 263 -17.54 -24.74 5.14
CA ARG A 263 -16.88 -23.92 6.19
C ARG A 263 -15.48 -24.40 6.56
N ASP A 264 -15.22 -25.71 6.40
CA ASP A 264 -13.99 -26.37 6.83
C ASP A 264 -13.05 -26.72 5.64
N SER A 265 -13.34 -26.27 4.41
CA SER A 265 -12.45 -26.50 3.28
C SER A 265 -11.16 -25.70 3.45
N VAL A 266 -10.00 -26.38 3.31
CA VAL A 266 -8.69 -25.72 3.34
C VAL A 266 -8.38 -25.00 2.03
N LEU A 267 -9.07 -25.36 0.93
CA LEU A 267 -8.97 -24.66 -0.35
C LEU A 267 -9.91 -23.44 -0.33
N TRP A 268 -9.44 -22.35 -0.85
CA TRP A 268 -10.22 -21.12 -1.02
C TRP A 268 -10.88 -21.16 -2.41
N ASP A 269 -12.15 -20.70 -2.49
CA ASP A 269 -12.94 -20.62 -3.72
C ASP A 269 -13.01 -21.94 -4.50
N PRO A 270 -13.55 -23.01 -3.93
CA PRO A 270 -13.59 -24.34 -4.54
C PRO A 270 -14.40 -24.42 -5.83
N SER A 271 -15.30 -23.47 -6.07
CA SER A 271 -16.19 -23.40 -7.25
C SER A 271 -15.84 -22.25 -8.19
N PHE A 272 -14.64 -21.65 -8.06
CA PHE A 272 -14.10 -20.62 -8.96
C PHE A 272 -14.92 -19.32 -9.03
N GLU A 273 -15.74 -19.01 -8.01
CA GLU A 273 -16.73 -17.94 -8.00
C GLU A 273 -16.15 -16.53 -7.78
N SER A 274 -14.93 -16.43 -7.26
CA SER A 274 -14.33 -15.14 -6.86
C SER A 274 -13.94 -14.26 -8.04
N GLY A 275 -13.64 -14.84 -9.19
CA GLY A 275 -13.01 -14.18 -10.31
C GLY A 275 -11.54 -13.79 -10.07
N LEU A 276 -10.96 -14.17 -8.92
CA LEU A 276 -9.54 -13.97 -8.60
C LEU A 276 -8.73 -15.16 -9.07
N SER A 277 -7.52 -14.89 -9.59
CA SER A 277 -6.57 -15.91 -10.01
C SER A 277 -5.15 -15.40 -9.84
N ASN A 278 -4.22 -16.35 -9.65
CA ASN A 278 -2.78 -16.09 -9.50
C ASN A 278 -2.37 -15.25 -8.29
N ASP A 279 -3.29 -15.08 -7.32
CA ASP A 279 -3.02 -14.47 -6.02
C ASP A 279 -2.80 -15.59 -4.96
N SER A 280 -2.24 -15.29 -3.81
CA SER A 280 -1.68 -16.21 -2.79
C SER A 280 -2.43 -17.54 -2.57
N PHE A 281 -3.72 -17.52 -2.18
CA PHE A 281 -4.53 -18.75 -1.97
C PHE A 281 -5.60 -18.94 -3.03
N ALA A 282 -5.69 -18.06 -4.03
CA ALA A 282 -6.57 -18.23 -5.18
C ALA A 282 -6.04 -19.31 -6.12
N TRP A 283 -6.87 -19.73 -7.08
CA TRP A 283 -6.45 -20.68 -8.11
C TRP A 283 -5.39 -20.06 -9.01
N PHE A 284 -4.25 -20.73 -9.12
CA PHE A 284 -3.20 -20.40 -10.07
C PHE A 284 -3.42 -21.16 -11.36
N PHE A 285 -3.71 -20.46 -12.44
CA PHE A 285 -3.83 -21.05 -13.77
C PHE A 285 -2.49 -21.00 -14.48
N HIS A 286 -2.01 -22.17 -14.94
CA HIS A 286 -0.77 -22.26 -15.69
C HIS A 286 -1.00 -21.80 -17.14
N PRO A 287 -0.62 -20.58 -17.53
CA PRO A 287 -1.06 -19.95 -18.79
C PRO A 287 -0.33 -20.45 -20.03
N LEU A 288 0.73 -21.24 -19.88
CA LEU A 288 1.64 -21.63 -20.97
C LEU A 288 1.77 -23.14 -21.15
N VAL A 289 0.73 -23.91 -20.81
CA VAL A 289 0.73 -25.34 -21.14
C VAL A 289 0.31 -25.51 -22.59
N GLU A 290 1.27 -25.89 -23.43
CA GLU A 290 1.04 -26.09 -24.87
C GLU A 290 -0.03 -27.15 -25.10
N GLY A 291 -1.01 -26.83 -25.95
CA GLY A 291 -2.10 -27.74 -26.29
C GLY A 291 -3.30 -27.70 -25.35
N VAL A 292 -3.29 -26.84 -24.29
CA VAL A 292 -4.42 -26.68 -23.39
C VAL A 292 -4.80 -25.21 -23.28
N HIS A 293 -6.09 -24.90 -23.46
CA HIS A 293 -6.68 -23.61 -23.12
C HIS A 293 -7.49 -23.73 -21.83
N THR A 294 -7.18 -22.88 -20.86
CA THR A 294 -7.82 -22.85 -19.57
C THR A 294 -8.63 -21.56 -19.44
N GLU A 295 -9.93 -21.66 -19.16
CA GLU A 295 -10.83 -20.52 -19.01
C GLU A 295 -11.90 -20.78 -17.94
N ILE A 296 -12.56 -19.71 -17.50
CA ILE A 296 -13.77 -19.80 -16.67
C ILE A 296 -15.01 -19.82 -17.57
N ASP A 297 -15.81 -20.90 -17.46
CA ASP A 297 -17.04 -21.10 -18.21
C ASP A 297 -18.25 -20.77 -17.33
N THR A 298 -19.11 -19.88 -17.82
CA THR A 298 -20.37 -19.48 -17.15
C THR A 298 -21.58 -20.27 -17.64
N THR A 299 -21.43 -21.09 -18.67
CA THR A 299 -22.51 -21.87 -19.27
C THR A 299 -22.61 -23.26 -18.67
N GLU A 300 -21.49 -23.99 -18.60
CA GLU A 300 -21.39 -25.30 -18.00
C GLU A 300 -20.82 -25.21 -16.59
N LYS A 301 -21.59 -25.65 -15.58
CA LYS A 301 -21.27 -25.63 -14.16
C LYS A 301 -22.06 -26.69 -13.40
N LEU A 302 -21.53 -27.13 -12.28
CA LEU A 302 -22.23 -28.01 -11.35
C LEU A 302 -23.00 -27.19 -10.31
N SER A 303 -22.31 -26.20 -9.73
CA SER A 303 -22.87 -25.32 -8.71
C SER A 303 -22.59 -23.85 -9.06
N GLY A 304 -23.14 -22.91 -8.33
CA GLY A 304 -22.85 -21.49 -8.48
C GLY A 304 -23.14 -20.89 -9.85
N LYS A 305 -22.21 -20.07 -10.32
CA LYS A 305 -22.34 -19.30 -11.56
C LYS A 305 -21.37 -19.74 -12.66
N GLN A 306 -20.30 -20.44 -12.33
CA GLN A 306 -19.22 -20.76 -13.25
C GLN A 306 -18.42 -22.00 -12.83
N ALA A 307 -17.62 -22.53 -13.75
CA ALA A 307 -16.70 -23.64 -13.53
C ALA A 307 -15.40 -23.42 -14.30
N LEU A 308 -14.34 -24.13 -13.95
CA LEU A 308 -13.11 -24.16 -14.71
C LEU A 308 -13.31 -25.04 -15.95
N ARG A 309 -12.99 -24.54 -17.15
CA ARG A 309 -12.96 -25.28 -18.41
C ARG A 309 -11.55 -25.46 -18.92
N LEU A 310 -11.27 -26.64 -19.39
CA LEU A 310 -10.04 -27.07 -20.06
C LEU A 310 -10.39 -27.55 -21.46
N THR A 311 -9.82 -26.94 -22.51
CA THR A 311 -10.00 -27.34 -23.88
C THR A 311 -8.67 -27.85 -24.45
N PHE A 312 -8.64 -29.09 -24.93
CA PHE A 312 -7.46 -29.74 -25.48
C PHE A 312 -7.49 -29.71 -27.03
N ASP A 313 -6.38 -29.32 -27.63
CA ASP A 313 -6.31 -28.98 -29.07
C ASP A 313 -6.22 -30.17 -30.04
N GLY A 314 -6.05 -31.40 -29.55
CA GLY A 314 -5.91 -32.61 -30.36
C GLY A 314 -4.57 -32.75 -31.07
N LYS A 315 -3.57 -31.93 -30.77
CA LYS A 315 -2.26 -31.93 -31.44
C LYS A 315 -1.12 -32.20 -30.47
N HIS A 316 -1.31 -31.93 -29.20
CA HIS A 316 -0.27 -32.05 -28.18
C HIS A 316 -0.60 -33.12 -27.15
N ASN A 317 0.40 -33.57 -26.43
CA ASN A 317 0.31 -34.52 -25.32
C ASN A 317 0.73 -33.85 -24.01
N PRO A 318 -0.05 -32.88 -23.51
CA PRO A 318 0.30 -32.13 -22.28
C PRO A 318 0.31 -33.08 -21.09
N GLY A 319 1.39 -33.04 -20.31
CA GLY A 319 1.53 -33.72 -19.04
C GLY A 319 1.94 -32.70 -18.00
N SER A 320 0.99 -31.97 -17.44
CA SER A 320 1.27 -30.87 -16.56
C SER A 320 0.09 -30.57 -15.62
N ASP A 321 0.41 -29.86 -14.55
CA ASP A 321 -0.61 -29.19 -13.75
C ASP A 321 -1.19 -28.01 -14.54
N LEU A 322 -2.48 -27.88 -14.54
CA LEU A 322 -3.23 -26.92 -15.36
C LEU A 322 -3.80 -25.78 -14.51
N ALA A 323 -4.28 -26.11 -13.33
CA ALA A 323 -4.77 -25.16 -12.33
C ALA A 323 -4.47 -25.70 -10.94
N CYS A 324 -3.90 -24.89 -10.05
CA CYS A 324 -3.53 -25.31 -8.69
C CYS A 324 -4.06 -24.32 -7.65
N ALA A 325 -4.43 -24.83 -6.49
CA ALA A 325 -4.72 -24.02 -5.31
C ALA A 325 -4.03 -24.59 -4.08
N SER A 326 -3.54 -23.72 -3.19
CA SER A 326 -2.87 -24.12 -1.96
C SER A 326 -3.77 -23.94 -0.74
N GLY A 327 -3.59 -24.79 0.27
CA GLY A 327 -4.30 -24.68 1.53
C GLY A 327 -3.47 -25.15 2.72
N PRO A 328 -3.56 -24.47 3.89
CA PRO A 328 -2.85 -24.88 5.09
C PRO A 328 -3.47 -26.16 5.66
N VAL A 329 -2.63 -27.08 6.13
CA VAL A 329 -3.04 -28.36 6.68
C VAL A 329 -2.33 -28.61 8.01
N ILE A 330 -2.96 -29.43 8.86
CA ILE A 330 -2.44 -29.83 10.17
C ILE A 330 -1.72 -31.16 10.00
N PRO A 331 -0.42 -31.29 10.35
CA PRO A 331 0.32 -32.53 10.27
C PRO A 331 -0.39 -33.69 11.02
N GLY A 332 -0.44 -34.86 10.39
CA GLY A 332 -1.07 -36.05 10.93
C GLY A 332 -2.61 -36.09 10.81
N THR A 333 -3.22 -35.05 10.34
CA THR A 333 -4.70 -35.00 10.16
C THR A 333 -5.09 -35.68 8.86
N LYS A 334 -6.21 -36.43 8.93
CA LYS A 334 -6.85 -37.05 7.76
C LYS A 334 -7.84 -36.04 7.14
N TYR A 335 -7.81 -35.97 5.82
CA TYR A 335 -8.69 -35.13 5.02
C TYR A 335 -9.46 -35.96 4.02
N LEU A 336 -10.64 -35.51 3.64
CA LEU A 336 -11.36 -35.96 2.48
C LEU A 336 -11.17 -34.93 1.38
N PHE A 337 -10.55 -35.35 0.29
CA PHE A 337 -10.55 -34.62 -0.98
C PHE A 337 -11.82 -34.97 -1.74
N SER A 338 -12.48 -33.98 -2.36
CA SER A 338 -13.57 -34.13 -3.31
C SER A 338 -13.43 -33.10 -4.42
N GLY A 339 -13.67 -33.52 -5.65
CA GLY A 339 -13.73 -32.64 -6.81
C GLY A 339 -14.66 -33.22 -7.86
N TRP A 340 -15.35 -32.40 -8.60
CA TRP A 340 -16.27 -32.81 -9.65
C TRP A 340 -15.69 -32.51 -11.04
N VAL A 341 -15.80 -33.48 -11.93
CA VAL A 341 -15.31 -33.38 -13.31
C VAL A 341 -16.40 -33.81 -14.28
N LYS A 342 -16.63 -33.00 -15.32
CA LYS A 342 -17.42 -33.34 -16.51
C LYS A 342 -16.50 -33.35 -17.70
N THR A 343 -16.69 -34.30 -18.64
CA THR A 343 -15.89 -34.36 -19.87
C THR A 343 -16.78 -34.50 -21.11
N LYS A 344 -16.32 -33.97 -22.22
CA LYS A 344 -16.95 -34.11 -23.52
C LYS A 344 -15.89 -34.42 -24.59
N ASP A 345 -16.07 -35.55 -25.25
CA ASP A 345 -15.22 -36.04 -26.35
C ASP A 345 -13.72 -36.03 -25.98
N LEU A 346 -13.41 -36.32 -24.70
CA LEU A 346 -12.06 -36.33 -24.19
C LEU A 346 -11.35 -37.60 -24.64
N ALA A 347 -10.64 -37.50 -25.77
CA ALA A 347 -9.90 -38.59 -26.36
C ALA A 347 -8.56 -38.84 -25.66
N GLY A 348 -8.02 -40.06 -25.78
CA GLY A 348 -6.72 -40.43 -25.23
C GLY A 348 -6.81 -41.46 -24.12
N ASP A 349 -5.66 -41.97 -23.71
CA ASP A 349 -5.46 -43.01 -22.70
C ASP A 349 -5.30 -42.44 -21.29
N GLN A 350 -5.04 -41.12 -21.17
CA GLN A 350 -4.96 -40.36 -19.92
C GLN A 350 -5.98 -39.26 -19.93
N GLY A 351 -6.76 -39.17 -18.85
CA GLY A 351 -7.78 -38.15 -18.64
C GLY A 351 -7.37 -37.07 -17.64
N VAL A 352 -8.35 -36.24 -17.26
CA VAL A 352 -8.19 -35.22 -16.22
C VAL A 352 -8.33 -35.87 -14.84
N ARG A 353 -7.44 -35.50 -13.90
CA ARG A 353 -7.37 -35.97 -12.53
C ARG A 353 -6.91 -34.87 -11.58
N PHE A 354 -6.74 -35.20 -10.32
CA PHE A 354 -6.19 -34.29 -9.33
C PHE A 354 -4.90 -34.83 -8.72
N HIS A 355 -3.95 -33.93 -8.49
CA HIS A 355 -2.76 -34.19 -7.68
C HIS A 355 -2.90 -33.49 -6.33
N LEU A 356 -2.58 -34.21 -5.25
CA LEU A 356 -2.42 -33.65 -3.91
C LEU A 356 -0.94 -33.66 -3.57
N LYS A 357 -0.32 -32.48 -3.57
CA LYS A 357 1.13 -32.29 -3.42
C LYS A 357 1.45 -31.71 -2.05
N PRO A 358 2.09 -32.48 -1.15
CA PRO A 358 2.60 -31.95 0.10
C PRO A 358 3.72 -30.93 -0.18
N ILE A 359 3.60 -29.73 0.35
CA ILE A 359 4.63 -28.68 0.20
C ILE A 359 5.55 -28.66 1.40
N GLY A 360 6.87 -28.66 1.14
CA GLY A 360 7.91 -28.51 2.16
C GLY A 360 8.71 -29.75 2.51
N ASN A 361 8.31 -30.95 2.07
CA ASN A 361 9.10 -32.18 2.18
C ASN A 361 9.03 -33.02 0.89
N ILE A 362 10.08 -32.97 0.12
CA ILE A 362 10.19 -33.69 -1.17
C ILE A 362 10.24 -35.22 -1.06
N GLN A 363 10.42 -35.77 0.15
CA GLN A 363 10.43 -37.22 0.36
C GLN A 363 9.01 -37.83 0.47
N ILE A 364 7.99 -36.99 0.68
CA ILE A 364 6.59 -37.41 0.68
C ILE A 364 6.08 -37.29 -0.75
N PRO A 365 5.73 -38.43 -1.41
CA PRO A 365 5.26 -38.40 -2.79
C PRO A 365 3.92 -37.66 -2.89
N LEU A 366 3.69 -37.05 -4.04
CA LEU A 366 2.35 -36.59 -4.39
C LEU A 366 1.38 -37.78 -4.50
N GLU A 367 0.13 -37.54 -4.18
CA GLU A 367 -0.94 -38.53 -4.43
C GLU A 367 -1.75 -38.09 -5.64
N SER A 368 -2.05 -39.07 -6.53
CA SER A 368 -2.82 -38.86 -7.74
C SER A 368 -4.17 -39.56 -7.60
N THR A 369 -5.25 -38.89 -7.98
CA THR A 369 -6.57 -39.52 -8.04
C THR A 369 -6.75 -40.37 -9.30
N ARG A 370 -7.88 -41.10 -9.42
CA ARG A 370 -8.30 -41.65 -10.71
C ARG A 370 -8.56 -40.54 -11.72
N ASP A 371 -8.41 -40.85 -13.00
CA ASP A 371 -8.71 -39.92 -14.09
C ASP A 371 -10.13 -40.12 -14.66
N ILE A 372 -10.64 -39.10 -15.32
CA ILE A 372 -11.92 -39.12 -16.05
C ILE A 372 -11.62 -38.92 -17.53
N ARG A 373 -12.20 -39.82 -18.40
CA ARG A 373 -11.98 -39.88 -19.84
C ARG A 373 -13.30 -39.96 -20.61
N GLY A 374 -13.22 -39.77 -21.92
CA GLY A 374 -14.37 -39.93 -22.85
C GLY A 374 -15.39 -38.80 -22.67
N THR A 375 -16.67 -39.14 -22.74
CA THR A 375 -17.77 -38.23 -22.48
C THR A 375 -18.51 -38.67 -21.21
N THR A 376 -18.45 -37.86 -20.15
CA THR A 376 -19.10 -38.17 -18.88
C THR A 376 -19.92 -36.97 -18.38
N ALA A 377 -21.06 -37.23 -17.74
CA ALA A 377 -21.73 -36.23 -16.93
C ALA A 377 -20.86 -35.86 -15.71
N TRP A 378 -21.29 -34.84 -14.97
CA TRP A 378 -20.62 -34.48 -13.73
C TRP A 378 -20.42 -35.69 -12.81
N THR A 379 -19.15 -36.02 -12.57
CA THR A 379 -18.72 -37.20 -11.84
C THR A 379 -17.84 -36.78 -10.67
N SER A 380 -18.20 -37.22 -9.44
CA SER A 380 -17.40 -36.99 -8.25
C SER A 380 -16.15 -37.87 -8.22
N ILE A 381 -15.05 -37.27 -7.84
CA ILE A 381 -13.80 -37.94 -7.47
C ILE A 381 -13.55 -37.66 -5.99
N GLU A 382 -13.53 -38.74 -5.20
CA GLU A 382 -13.24 -38.63 -3.76
C GLU A 382 -11.99 -39.44 -3.44
N GLN A 383 -11.17 -38.92 -2.51
CA GLN A 383 -9.98 -39.60 -2.04
C GLN A 383 -9.65 -39.20 -0.61
N ASP A 384 -9.36 -40.21 0.23
CA ASP A 384 -8.77 -39.97 1.55
C ASP A 384 -7.32 -39.59 1.41
N TRP A 385 -6.93 -38.52 2.08
CA TRP A 385 -5.54 -38.04 2.13
C TRP A 385 -5.14 -37.74 3.56
N THR A 386 -3.86 -38.00 3.90
CA THR A 386 -3.33 -37.73 5.23
C THR A 386 -2.14 -36.78 5.12
N ALA A 387 -2.22 -35.64 5.80
CA ALA A 387 -1.08 -34.75 5.88
C ALA A 387 0.08 -35.44 6.63
N GLY A 388 1.17 -35.69 5.94
CA GLY A 388 2.34 -36.36 6.51
C GLY A 388 2.97 -35.56 7.65
N PRO A 389 3.91 -36.17 8.41
CA PRO A 389 4.62 -35.47 9.47
C PRO A 389 5.34 -34.23 8.95
N GLY A 390 5.11 -33.08 9.59
CA GLY A 390 5.72 -31.81 9.23
C GLY A 390 5.11 -31.08 8.02
N ILE A 391 4.12 -31.68 7.33
CA ILE A 391 3.41 -31.02 6.23
C ILE A 391 2.39 -30.06 6.79
N ARG A 392 2.54 -28.77 6.44
CA ARG A 392 1.65 -27.67 6.86
C ARG A 392 0.97 -26.98 5.71
N LEU A 393 1.34 -27.30 4.47
CA LEU A 393 0.73 -26.77 3.25
C LEU A 393 0.58 -27.89 2.26
N VAL A 394 -0.55 -27.95 1.58
CA VAL A 394 -0.80 -28.81 0.43
C VAL A 394 -1.15 -27.97 -0.76
N GLU A 395 -0.74 -28.38 -1.94
CA GLU A 395 -1.19 -27.84 -3.21
C GLU A 395 -2.05 -28.90 -3.90
N VAL A 396 -3.25 -28.54 -4.27
CA VAL A 396 -4.17 -29.39 -5.05
C VAL A 396 -4.19 -28.86 -6.46
N CYS A 397 -3.87 -29.72 -7.42
CA CYS A 397 -3.81 -29.36 -8.83
C CYS A 397 -4.79 -30.17 -9.67
N VAL A 398 -5.51 -29.50 -10.55
CA VAL A 398 -6.14 -30.12 -11.70
C VAL A 398 -5.04 -30.42 -12.71
N THR A 399 -4.92 -31.68 -13.12
CA THR A 399 -3.77 -32.15 -13.91
C THR A 399 -4.13 -33.22 -14.92
N ARG A 400 -3.23 -33.45 -15.83
CA ARG A 400 -3.20 -34.60 -16.70
C ARG A 400 -1.79 -35.19 -16.74
N GLU A 401 -1.66 -36.50 -16.70
CA GLU A 401 -0.39 -37.17 -16.99
C GLU A 401 -0.21 -37.33 -18.50
N PRO A 402 1.03 -37.24 -19.03
CA PRO A 402 1.27 -37.47 -20.44
C PRO A 402 1.02 -38.92 -20.81
N SER A 403 0.48 -39.19 -22.00
CA SER A 403 0.45 -40.51 -22.54
C SER A 403 1.87 -41.03 -22.81
N THR A 404 2.12 -42.29 -22.51
CA THR A 404 3.36 -42.98 -22.90
C THR A 404 3.35 -43.44 -24.32
N ASP A 405 2.19 -43.46 -25.00
CA ASP A 405 2.04 -43.73 -26.40
C ASP A 405 2.30 -42.45 -27.20
N ALA A 406 3.36 -42.47 -28.03
CA ALA A 406 3.84 -41.31 -28.77
C ALA A 406 2.83 -40.74 -29.79
N ASP A 407 1.89 -41.58 -30.23
CA ASP A 407 0.91 -41.22 -31.26
C ASP A 407 -0.43 -40.74 -30.67
N ILE A 408 -0.57 -40.72 -29.36
CA ILE A 408 -1.82 -40.29 -28.70
C ILE A 408 -1.75 -38.82 -28.31
N HIS A 409 -2.58 -38.03 -28.97
CA HIS A 409 -2.86 -36.63 -28.66
C HIS A 409 -4.23 -36.53 -27.98
N ILE A 410 -4.35 -35.65 -26.98
CA ILE A 410 -5.61 -35.41 -26.29
C ILE A 410 -6.41 -34.32 -26.98
N SER A 411 -7.69 -34.57 -27.25
CA SER A 411 -8.67 -33.58 -27.73
C SER A 411 -9.93 -33.64 -26.89
N GLY A 412 -10.74 -32.58 -26.95
CA GLY A 412 -12.02 -32.49 -26.23
C GLY A 412 -11.98 -31.49 -25.09
N ASP A 413 -13.04 -31.49 -24.31
CA ASP A 413 -13.25 -30.55 -23.23
C ASP A 413 -13.40 -31.27 -21.89
N ALA A 414 -12.95 -30.59 -20.81
CA ALA A 414 -13.23 -30.99 -19.45
C ALA A 414 -13.65 -29.76 -18.61
N TRP A 415 -14.58 -29.96 -17.71
CA TRP A 415 -14.99 -28.94 -16.73
C TRP A 415 -14.74 -29.47 -15.32
N VAL A 416 -14.30 -28.59 -14.44
CA VAL A 416 -13.98 -28.88 -13.04
C VAL A 416 -14.73 -27.91 -12.15
N ASP A 417 -15.33 -28.42 -11.07
CA ASP A 417 -16.10 -27.63 -10.12
C ASP A 417 -16.07 -28.26 -8.73
N ASP A 418 -16.44 -27.52 -7.69
CA ASP A 418 -16.56 -27.94 -6.30
C ASP A 418 -15.36 -28.74 -5.78
N VAL A 419 -14.16 -28.20 -5.96
CA VAL A 419 -12.90 -28.82 -5.50
C VAL A 419 -12.64 -28.47 -4.05
N THR A 420 -12.77 -29.45 -3.16
CA THR A 420 -12.65 -29.26 -1.70
C THR A 420 -11.62 -30.19 -1.08
N LEU A 421 -11.06 -29.78 0.03
CA LEU A 421 -10.24 -30.62 0.91
C LEU A 421 -10.66 -30.31 2.37
N VAL A 422 -11.34 -31.23 3.01
CA VAL A 422 -11.99 -31.02 4.31
C VAL A 422 -11.40 -31.99 5.34
N PRO A 423 -11.05 -31.53 6.56
CA PRO A 423 -10.58 -32.41 7.62
C PRO A 423 -11.67 -33.40 8.03
N LYS A 424 -11.32 -34.68 8.10
CA LYS A 424 -12.23 -35.69 8.63
C LYS A 424 -12.34 -35.56 10.16
N ALA A 425 -13.55 -35.55 10.69
CA ALA A 425 -13.76 -35.57 12.12
C ALA A 425 -13.04 -36.77 12.72
N VAL A 426 -12.23 -36.56 13.73
CA VAL A 426 -11.63 -37.65 14.50
C VAL A 426 -12.79 -38.35 15.22
N GLU A 427 -13.10 -39.59 14.82
CA GLU A 427 -13.96 -40.44 15.59
C GLU A 427 -13.38 -40.55 17.02
N ARG A 428 -13.92 -39.79 17.95
CA ARG A 428 -13.62 -40.01 19.36
C ARG A 428 -14.17 -41.39 19.69
N ARG A 429 -13.28 -42.41 19.72
CA ARG A 429 -13.64 -43.67 20.36
C ARG A 429 -14.17 -43.31 21.75
N ARG A 430 -15.46 -43.52 21.97
CA ARG A 430 -16.02 -43.46 23.32
C ARG A 430 -15.32 -44.52 24.14
N PRO A 431 -14.88 -44.20 25.37
CA PRO A 431 -14.22 -45.14 26.26
C PRO A 431 -15.13 -46.30 26.65
#